data_4d5f55bd22c28682f290e9beadf308f8
#
_entry.id   4d5f55bd22c28682f290e9beadf308f8
#
_cell.length_a   1.000
_cell.length_b   1.000
_cell.length_c   1.000
_cell.angle_alpha   90.00
_cell.angle_beta   90.00
_cell.angle_gamma   90.00
#
_symmetry.space_group_name_H-M   'P 1'
#
loop_
_entity.id
_entity.type
_entity.pdbx_description
1 polymer ?
#
loop_
_entity_poly.entity_id
_entity_poly.type
_entity_poly.pdbx_seq_one_letter_code
_entity_poly.pdbx_strand_id
1 'polypeptide(L)'
;PKMSEKYVHIKTADVLSRFQDMGWQVASFNAAKHSKTPQFARHALRLRHKDFLDINVEGVTPEIIVLNSHNGSWALRMALGMFRMVCSNGMVAGSLWEGVSLKHYNIKNLEEQITAVTGRMDELTHKLSGTVKDWMEVEVPFKEQVDFANKAMAIRWGDKTPVTAEQLLLTRRDADKGSDLWRVFNRVQENLTQGGFSGVTSNNRTLNIKPVKNVKRDFKFNSELFDLASTYATQEH
;
A
#
# COMPACT_ATOMS: atom_id res chain seq x y z
N PRO A 1 20.52 15.02 15.41
CA PRO A 1 19.95 16.31 14.97
C PRO A 1 19.40 17.03 16.18
N LYS A 2 19.68 18.35 16.29
CA LYS A 2 19.02 19.18 17.33
C LYS A 2 17.53 19.23 17.01
N MET A 3 16.74 18.57 17.81
CA MET A 3 15.28 18.63 17.73
C MET A 3 14.81 19.86 18.52
N SER A 4 13.61 20.39 18.19
CA SER A 4 13.03 21.50 18.95
C SER A 4 12.69 21.04 20.39
N GLU A 5 12.67 21.95 21.35
CA GLU A 5 12.28 21.64 22.74
C GLU A 5 10.86 21.07 22.88
N LYS A 6 10.03 21.30 21.87
CA LYS A 6 8.65 20.76 21.77
C LYS A 6 8.57 19.36 21.15
N TYR A 7 9.72 18.79 20.73
CA TYR A 7 9.74 17.46 20.11
C TYR A 7 9.58 16.39 21.17
N VAL A 8 8.59 15.54 20.95
CA VAL A 8 8.36 14.35 21.78
C VAL A 8 8.73 13.11 20.95
N HIS A 9 9.65 12.33 21.47
CA HIS A 9 10.11 11.10 20.82
C HIS A 9 9.10 9.98 21.03
N ILE A 10 8.43 9.57 19.96
CA ILE A 10 7.57 8.39 19.99
C ILE A 10 8.43 7.18 19.60
N LYS A 11 8.76 6.34 20.57
CA LYS A 11 9.49 5.11 20.31
C LYS A 11 8.58 4.12 19.60
N THR A 12 9.04 3.63 18.46
CA THR A 12 8.30 2.59 17.70
C THR A 12 8.11 1.32 18.52
N ALA A 13 9.05 1.01 19.41
CA ALA A 13 8.95 -0.14 20.33
C ALA A 13 7.74 -0.01 21.27
N ASP A 14 7.49 1.18 21.82
CA ASP A 14 6.34 1.41 22.71
C ASP A 14 5.02 1.25 21.97
N VAL A 15 4.95 1.77 20.72
CA VAL A 15 3.80 1.58 19.83
C VAL A 15 3.59 0.10 19.52
N LEU A 16 4.67 -0.61 19.17
CA LEU A 16 4.61 -2.03 18.85
C LEU A 16 4.16 -2.88 20.03
N SER A 17 4.70 -2.62 21.23
CA SER A 17 4.29 -3.34 22.45
C SER A 17 2.78 -3.29 22.66
N ARG A 18 2.18 -2.10 22.51
CA ARG A 18 0.71 -1.94 22.65
C ARG A 18 -0.06 -2.75 21.62
N PHE A 19 0.39 -2.76 20.37
CA PHE A 19 -0.21 -3.60 19.34
C PHE A 19 -0.06 -5.10 19.63
N GLN A 20 1.09 -5.50 20.18
CA GLN A 20 1.34 -6.90 20.57
C GLN A 20 0.41 -7.36 21.71
N ASP A 21 0.18 -6.49 22.71
CA ASP A 21 -0.76 -6.73 23.81
C ASP A 21 -2.20 -6.94 23.30
N MET A 22 -2.53 -6.35 22.15
CA MET A 22 -3.82 -6.49 21.47
C MET A 22 -3.86 -7.64 20.45
N GLY A 23 -2.83 -8.50 20.39
CA GLY A 23 -2.77 -9.66 19.49
C GLY A 23 -2.16 -9.42 18.13
N TRP A 24 -1.62 -8.23 17.85
CA TRP A 24 -0.94 -7.93 16.59
C TRP A 24 0.52 -8.38 16.60
N GLN A 25 1.00 -8.88 15.48
CA GLN A 25 2.38 -9.33 15.29
C GLN A 25 3.03 -8.63 14.11
N VAL A 26 4.36 -8.49 14.13
CA VAL A 26 5.12 -7.91 13.03
C VAL A 26 5.16 -8.90 11.87
N ALA A 27 4.55 -8.53 10.75
CA ALA A 27 4.61 -9.29 9.50
C ALA A 27 5.81 -8.86 8.64
N SER A 28 6.18 -7.58 8.66
CA SER A 28 7.40 -7.09 7.99
C SER A 28 7.91 -5.79 8.60
N PHE A 29 9.22 -5.55 8.40
CA PHE A 29 9.89 -4.31 8.77
C PHE A 29 10.74 -3.81 7.60
N ASN A 30 10.57 -2.55 7.25
CA ASN A 30 11.36 -1.86 6.23
C ASN A 30 11.92 -0.55 6.77
N ALA A 31 13.23 -0.35 6.64
CA ALA A 31 13.88 0.89 7.01
C ALA A 31 14.67 1.49 5.83
N ALA A 32 14.88 2.81 5.86
CA ALA A 32 15.68 3.49 4.85
C ALA A 32 17.16 3.05 4.95
N LYS A 33 17.63 2.36 3.91
CA LYS A 33 18.98 1.72 3.88
C LYS A 33 20.16 2.68 3.87
N HIS A 34 19.99 3.92 3.46
CA HIS A 34 21.07 4.90 3.26
C HIS A 34 20.99 6.08 4.24
N SER A 35 20.52 5.84 5.46
CA SER A 35 20.56 6.87 6.50
C SER A 35 21.94 6.93 7.17
N LYS A 36 22.48 8.14 7.35
CA LYS A 36 23.70 8.35 8.16
C LYS A 36 23.50 7.96 9.63
N THR A 37 22.27 7.88 10.07
CA THR A 37 21.84 7.51 11.43
C THR A 37 20.70 6.48 11.32
N PRO A 38 21.00 5.18 11.07
CA PRO A 38 19.99 4.16 10.82
C PRO A 38 18.94 4.05 11.92
N GLN A 39 19.34 4.23 13.19
CA GLN A 39 18.46 4.17 14.36
C GLN A 39 17.40 5.27 14.39
N PHE A 40 17.58 6.37 13.64
CA PHE A 40 16.62 7.47 13.54
C PHE A 40 15.92 7.52 12.18
N ALA A 41 16.24 6.60 11.29
CA ALA A 41 15.75 6.59 9.93
C ALA A 41 14.21 6.39 9.86
N ARG A 42 13.67 6.77 8.72
CA ARG A 42 12.29 6.44 8.35
C ARG A 42 12.15 4.94 8.24
N HIS A 43 11.10 4.42 8.84
CA HIS A 43 10.79 2.99 8.80
C HIS A 43 9.29 2.75 8.73
N ALA A 44 8.96 1.56 8.27
CA ALA A 44 7.61 1.06 8.16
C ALA A 44 7.53 -0.33 8.77
N LEU A 45 6.49 -0.58 9.54
CA LEU A 45 6.10 -1.91 9.98
C LEU A 45 4.76 -2.27 9.35
N ARG A 46 4.60 -3.54 9.03
CA ARG A 46 3.32 -4.14 8.75
C ARG A 46 2.98 -5.06 9.90
N LEU A 47 1.82 -4.87 10.48
CA LEU A 47 1.33 -5.64 11.61
C LEU A 47 0.13 -6.45 11.15
N ARG A 48 0.09 -7.72 11.53
CA ARG A 48 -0.98 -8.67 11.24
C ARG A 48 -1.57 -9.17 12.55
N HIS A 49 -2.89 -9.21 12.64
CA HIS A 49 -3.55 -9.75 13.81
C HIS A 49 -3.69 -11.26 13.69
N LYS A 50 -3.45 -11.99 14.80
CA LYS A 50 -3.52 -13.46 14.83
C LYS A 50 -4.91 -13.99 14.43
N ASP A 51 -5.97 -13.29 14.84
CA ASP A 51 -7.36 -13.72 14.57
C ASP A 51 -7.82 -13.41 13.16
N PHE A 52 -7.05 -12.60 12.39
CA PHE A 52 -7.35 -12.27 10.99
C PHE A 52 -6.50 -13.08 9.99
N LEU A 53 -5.68 -14.03 10.46
CA LEU A 53 -4.88 -14.88 9.56
C LEU A 53 -5.76 -15.77 8.69
N ASP A 54 -6.93 -16.16 9.20
CA ASP A 54 -7.89 -17.01 8.50
C ASP A 54 -8.86 -16.21 7.62
N ILE A 55 -8.86 -14.87 7.73
CA ILE A 55 -9.62 -14.01 6.83
C ILE A 55 -8.83 -13.87 5.53
N ASN A 56 -9.04 -14.84 4.67
CA ASN A 56 -8.40 -14.90 3.34
C ASN A 56 -9.47 -14.72 2.26
N VAL A 57 -9.67 -13.49 1.81
CA VAL A 57 -10.46 -13.22 0.62
C VAL A 57 -9.51 -13.13 -0.56
N GLU A 58 -9.52 -14.15 -1.43
CA GLU A 58 -8.65 -14.23 -2.61
C GLU A 58 -7.15 -14.03 -2.30
N GLY A 59 -6.67 -14.57 -1.18
CA GLY A 59 -5.29 -14.44 -0.75
C GLY A 59 -4.92 -13.09 -0.12
N VAL A 60 -5.91 -12.27 0.25
CA VAL A 60 -5.71 -10.94 0.84
C VAL A 60 -5.88 -11.01 2.35
N THR A 61 -4.93 -10.45 3.09
CA THR A 61 -4.96 -10.39 4.55
C THR A 61 -4.93 -8.92 5.02
N PRO A 62 -5.81 -8.53 5.95
CA PRO A 62 -5.77 -7.19 6.52
C PRO A 62 -4.53 -6.97 7.38
N GLU A 63 -3.90 -5.80 7.24
CA GLU A 63 -2.72 -5.42 8.02
C GLU A 63 -2.78 -3.94 8.43
N ILE A 64 -2.19 -3.61 9.57
CA ILE A 64 -1.91 -2.24 9.95
C ILE A 64 -0.51 -1.87 9.45
N ILE A 65 -0.42 -0.73 8.77
CA ILE A 65 0.84 -0.13 8.37
C ILE A 65 1.18 0.97 9.37
N VAL A 66 2.32 0.84 10.02
CA VAL A 66 2.87 1.86 10.92
C VAL A 66 4.09 2.49 10.26
N LEU A 67 4.00 3.80 10.01
CA LEU A 67 5.11 4.61 9.49
C LEU A 67 5.62 5.51 10.60
N ASN A 68 6.93 5.52 10.85
CA ASN A 68 7.54 6.38 11.85
C ASN A 68 8.96 6.81 11.46
N SER A 69 9.47 7.82 12.15
CA SER A 69 10.90 8.20 12.14
C SER A 69 11.28 8.84 13.47
N HIS A 70 12.50 8.60 13.90
CA HIS A 70 13.01 9.18 15.15
C HIS A 70 13.85 10.46 14.93
N ASN A 71 13.87 10.99 13.71
CA ASN A 71 14.56 12.23 13.34
C ASN A 71 13.58 13.36 12.95
N GLY A 72 12.29 13.21 13.27
CA GLY A 72 11.26 14.21 12.96
C GLY A 72 10.91 14.35 11.48
N SER A 73 11.48 13.52 10.59
CA SER A 73 11.23 13.60 9.14
C SER A 73 9.88 13.02 8.72
N TRP A 74 9.29 12.18 9.57
CA TRP A 74 7.93 11.66 9.45
C TRP A 74 7.19 11.79 10.78
N ALA A 75 5.90 12.10 10.71
CA ALA A 75 4.99 11.88 11.82
C ALA A 75 4.76 10.37 11.99
N LEU A 76 4.40 9.92 13.18
CA LEU A 76 3.84 8.58 13.35
C LEU A 76 2.51 8.54 12.59
N ARG A 77 2.38 7.59 11.67
CA ARG A 77 1.15 7.33 10.92
C ARG A 77 0.80 5.87 11.05
N MET A 78 -0.47 5.63 11.26
CA MET A 78 -1.04 4.28 11.28
C MET A 78 -2.16 4.23 10.25
N ALA A 79 -2.15 3.23 9.39
CA ALA A 79 -3.15 3.06 8.34
C ALA A 79 -3.52 1.59 8.20
N LEU A 80 -4.73 1.34 7.76
CA LEU A 80 -5.18 0.01 7.41
C LEU A 80 -4.88 -0.26 5.94
N GLY A 81 -4.49 -1.48 5.65
CA GLY A 81 -4.25 -1.96 4.30
C GLY A 81 -4.60 -3.43 4.18
N MET A 82 -4.77 -3.86 2.94
CA MET A 82 -4.92 -5.28 2.62
C MET A 82 -3.70 -5.73 1.84
N PHE A 83 -3.14 -6.86 2.22
CA PHE A 83 -1.94 -7.40 1.60
C PHE A 83 -2.21 -8.77 1.02
N ARG A 84 -1.95 -8.92 -0.26
CA ARG A 84 -2.02 -10.22 -0.92
C ARG A 84 -0.80 -11.05 -0.56
N MET A 85 -1.00 -12.17 0.12
CA MET A 85 0.07 -13.07 0.59
C MET A 85 0.97 -13.55 -0.55
N VAL A 86 0.39 -13.82 -1.71
CA VAL A 86 1.09 -14.42 -2.86
C VAL A 86 2.08 -13.47 -3.52
N CYS A 87 1.85 -12.16 -3.47
CA CYS A 87 2.63 -11.18 -4.24
C CYS A 87 3.62 -10.37 -3.41
N SER A 88 3.57 -10.42 -2.07
CA SER A 88 4.24 -9.42 -1.22
C SER A 88 3.86 -7.96 -1.54
N ASN A 89 2.89 -7.78 -2.45
CA ASN A 89 2.35 -6.48 -2.80
C ASN A 89 1.27 -6.10 -1.80
N GLY A 90 1.38 -4.91 -1.24
CA GLY A 90 0.35 -4.37 -0.38
C GLY A 90 -0.66 -3.60 -1.20
N MET A 91 -1.94 -3.91 -1.04
CA MET A 91 -3.02 -3.04 -1.46
C MET A 91 -3.36 -2.12 -0.30
N VAL A 92 -3.32 -0.83 -0.55
CA VAL A 92 -3.81 0.18 0.38
C VAL A 92 -5.06 0.78 -0.24
N ALA A 93 -6.19 0.62 0.42
CA ALA A 93 -7.42 1.24 -0.03
C ALA A 93 -7.36 2.76 0.19
N GLY A 94 -7.39 3.55 -0.90
CA GLY A 94 -7.17 4.98 -0.87
C GLY A 94 -8.18 5.74 -0.01
N SER A 95 -9.45 5.48 -0.18
CA SER A 95 -10.53 6.10 0.61
C SER A 95 -10.58 5.63 2.08
N LEU A 96 -9.85 4.56 2.42
CA LEU A 96 -9.74 4.03 3.77
C LEU A 96 -8.54 4.58 4.54
N TRP A 97 -7.91 5.63 4.04
CA TRP A 97 -6.90 6.42 4.74
C TRP A 97 -7.46 7.18 5.96
N GLU A 98 -8.42 6.69 6.63
CA GLU A 98 -8.70 7.14 7.97
C GLU A 98 -7.61 6.66 8.92
N GLY A 99 -6.37 6.85 8.48
CA GLY A 99 -5.19 6.62 9.27
C GLY A 99 -4.98 7.76 10.25
N VAL A 100 -4.49 7.42 11.42
CA VAL A 100 -4.09 8.40 12.43
C VAL A 100 -2.70 8.94 12.07
N SER A 101 -2.56 10.26 12.09
CA SER A 101 -1.27 10.93 11.94
C SER A 101 -0.94 11.74 13.20
N LEU A 102 0.08 11.30 13.94
CA LEU A 102 0.54 11.92 15.17
C LEU A 102 1.86 12.65 14.92
N LYS A 103 1.83 13.94 15.05
CA LYS A 103 3.05 14.75 15.03
C LYS A 103 3.82 14.55 16.34
N HIS A 104 5.16 14.49 16.27
CA HIS A 104 6.06 14.30 17.43
C HIS A 104 6.11 15.47 18.42
N TYR A 105 5.03 16.20 18.64
CA TYR A 105 5.00 17.31 19.59
C TYR A 105 3.69 17.46 20.39
N ASN A 106 2.81 16.51 20.34
CA ASN A 106 1.66 16.45 21.24
C ASN A 106 1.07 15.03 21.24
N ILE A 107 1.47 14.24 22.21
CA ILE A 107 1.04 12.83 22.31
C ILE A 107 0.07 12.67 23.47
N LYS A 108 -0.94 13.52 23.51
CA LYS A 108 -2.09 13.18 24.34
C LYS A 108 -2.87 12.09 23.59
N ASN A 109 -3.22 11.02 24.29
CA ASN A 109 -4.13 9.96 23.82
C ASN A 109 -3.56 8.97 22.78
N LEU A 110 -2.27 8.62 22.82
CA LEU A 110 -1.71 7.58 21.93
C LEU A 110 -2.46 6.24 22.08
N GLU A 111 -2.81 5.83 23.29
CA GLU A 111 -3.57 4.61 23.57
C GLU A 111 -4.96 4.64 22.95
N GLU A 112 -5.70 5.71 23.15
CA GLU A 112 -7.03 5.89 22.57
C GLU A 112 -6.99 5.81 21.04
N GLN A 113 -5.95 6.38 20.43
CA GLN A 113 -5.81 6.38 18.99
C GLN A 113 -5.44 5.00 18.44
N ILE A 114 -4.60 4.23 19.12
CA ILE A 114 -4.31 2.83 18.77
C ILE A 114 -5.59 2.00 18.90
N THR A 115 -6.32 2.15 20.00
CA THR A 115 -7.60 1.44 20.23
C THR A 115 -8.62 1.79 19.15
N ALA A 116 -8.73 3.07 18.78
CA ALA A 116 -9.63 3.50 17.70
C ALA A 116 -9.27 2.87 16.34
N VAL A 117 -7.97 2.79 16.00
CA VAL A 117 -7.52 2.14 14.76
C VAL A 117 -7.84 0.65 14.77
N THR A 118 -7.55 -0.04 15.86
CA THR A 118 -7.79 -1.49 15.95
C THR A 118 -9.28 -1.84 15.98
N GLY A 119 -10.10 -1.04 16.69
CA GLY A 119 -11.55 -1.25 16.73
C GLY A 119 -12.26 -1.09 15.39
N ARG A 120 -11.67 -0.32 14.47
CA ARG A 120 -12.19 -0.16 13.10
C ARG A 120 -11.75 -1.26 12.14
N MET A 121 -10.83 -2.13 12.55
CA MET A 121 -10.29 -3.18 11.68
C MET A 121 -11.37 -4.12 11.18
N ASP A 122 -12.26 -4.53 12.05
CA ASP A 122 -13.31 -5.50 11.71
C ASP A 122 -14.24 -4.93 10.63
N GLU A 123 -14.77 -3.74 10.84
CA GLU A 123 -15.63 -3.04 9.88
C GLU A 123 -14.91 -2.87 8.51
N LEU A 124 -13.66 -2.42 8.53
CA LEU A 124 -12.88 -2.20 7.32
C LEU A 124 -12.52 -3.50 6.61
N THR A 125 -12.29 -4.57 7.35
CA THR A 125 -12.05 -5.90 6.77
C THR A 125 -13.27 -6.38 6.00
N HIS A 126 -14.45 -6.26 6.58
CA HIS A 126 -15.70 -6.61 5.90
C HIS A 126 -15.95 -5.75 4.66
N LYS A 127 -15.76 -4.45 4.77
CA LYS A 127 -15.92 -3.51 3.64
C LYS A 127 -14.97 -3.85 2.49
N LEU A 128 -13.68 -4.05 2.78
CA LEU A 128 -12.68 -4.39 1.75
C LEU A 128 -12.91 -5.77 1.14
N SER A 129 -13.35 -6.73 1.95
CA SER A 129 -13.72 -8.05 1.45
C SER A 129 -14.92 -7.97 0.49
N GLY A 130 -15.90 -7.12 0.79
CA GLY A 130 -17.01 -6.79 -0.12
C GLY A 130 -16.49 -6.20 -1.43
N THR A 131 -15.67 -5.16 -1.36
CA THR A 131 -15.08 -4.51 -2.54
C THR A 131 -14.33 -5.49 -3.45
N VAL A 132 -13.55 -6.41 -2.89
CA VAL A 132 -12.85 -7.42 -3.70
C VAL A 132 -13.83 -8.34 -4.42
N LYS A 133 -14.88 -8.79 -3.73
CA LYS A 133 -15.94 -9.64 -4.33
C LYS A 133 -16.66 -8.89 -5.45
N ASP A 134 -17.05 -7.65 -5.21
CA ASP A 134 -17.70 -6.80 -6.21
C ASP A 134 -16.80 -6.64 -7.45
N TRP A 135 -15.51 -6.40 -7.27
CA TRP A 135 -14.57 -6.28 -8.39
C TRP A 135 -14.35 -7.58 -9.17
N MET A 136 -14.56 -8.72 -8.55
CA MET A 136 -14.50 -10.03 -9.24
C MET A 136 -15.73 -10.27 -10.13
N GLU A 137 -16.81 -9.57 -9.89
CA GLU A 137 -18.04 -9.65 -10.70
C GLU A 137 -18.05 -8.65 -11.87
N VAL A 138 -17.15 -7.64 -11.84
CA VAL A 138 -17.05 -6.61 -12.88
C VAL A 138 -16.13 -7.09 -13.99
N GLU A 139 -16.69 -7.47 -15.13
CA GLU A 139 -15.94 -7.79 -16.35
C GLU A 139 -15.44 -6.50 -17.01
N VAL A 140 -14.14 -6.45 -17.30
CA VAL A 140 -13.48 -5.29 -17.93
C VAL A 140 -13.04 -5.68 -19.35
N PRO A 141 -13.68 -5.15 -20.40
CA PRO A 141 -13.29 -5.38 -21.79
C PRO A 141 -11.83 -4.98 -22.04
N PHE A 142 -11.14 -5.66 -22.96
CA PHE A 142 -9.70 -5.43 -23.20
C PHE A 142 -9.35 -3.96 -23.47
N LYS A 143 -10.20 -3.24 -24.22
CA LYS A 143 -10.02 -1.81 -24.46
C LYS A 143 -9.99 -1.00 -23.17
N GLU A 144 -10.83 -1.34 -22.21
CA GLU A 144 -10.88 -0.67 -20.91
C GLU A 144 -9.74 -1.11 -20.00
N GLN A 145 -9.28 -2.36 -20.10
CA GLN A 145 -8.04 -2.78 -19.41
C GLN A 145 -6.84 -1.95 -19.88
N VAL A 146 -6.74 -1.67 -21.19
CA VAL A 146 -5.70 -0.81 -21.75
C VAL A 146 -5.84 0.64 -21.25
N ASP A 147 -7.06 1.17 -21.19
CA ASP A 147 -7.32 2.51 -20.63
C ASP A 147 -6.93 2.60 -19.14
N PHE A 148 -7.34 1.61 -18.36
CA PHE A 148 -6.94 1.48 -16.95
C PHE A 148 -5.41 1.46 -16.78
N ALA A 149 -4.71 0.64 -17.58
CA ALA A 149 -3.26 0.56 -17.54
C ALA A 149 -2.58 1.88 -17.95
N ASN A 150 -3.10 2.60 -18.94
CA ASN A 150 -2.61 3.91 -19.32
C ASN A 150 -2.76 4.94 -18.19
N LYS A 151 -3.91 4.99 -17.53
CA LYS A 151 -4.13 5.85 -16.37
C LYS A 151 -3.21 5.47 -15.20
N ALA A 152 -3.00 4.18 -14.96
CA ALA A 152 -2.07 3.68 -13.96
C ALA A 152 -0.61 4.08 -14.26
N MET A 153 -0.19 4.07 -15.54
CA MET A 153 1.13 4.57 -15.93
C MET A 153 1.31 6.03 -15.58
N ALA A 154 0.29 6.86 -15.78
CA ALA A 154 0.33 8.28 -15.42
C ALA A 154 0.55 8.52 -13.92
N ILE A 155 0.00 7.66 -13.05
CA ILE A 155 0.25 7.70 -11.60
C ILE A 155 1.74 7.55 -11.28
N ARG A 156 2.45 6.68 -12.00
CA ARG A 156 3.87 6.41 -11.73
C ARG A 156 4.83 7.37 -12.43
N TRP A 157 4.58 7.72 -13.69
CA TRP A 157 5.52 8.43 -14.56
C TRP A 157 5.00 9.77 -15.11
N GLY A 158 3.74 10.10 -14.90
CA GLY A 158 3.10 11.26 -15.55
C GLY A 158 3.06 11.06 -17.06
N ASP A 159 3.28 12.15 -17.80
CA ASP A 159 3.21 12.15 -19.26
C ASP A 159 4.41 11.48 -19.96
N LYS A 160 5.47 11.13 -19.21
CA LYS A 160 6.71 10.56 -19.76
C LYS A 160 6.83 9.08 -19.42
N THR A 161 5.80 8.31 -19.76
CA THR A 161 5.82 6.88 -19.50
C THR A 161 6.82 6.13 -20.40
N PRO A 162 7.71 5.31 -19.84
CA PRO A 162 8.69 4.54 -20.58
C PRO A 162 8.20 3.16 -21.01
N VAL A 163 6.96 2.79 -20.68
CA VAL A 163 6.40 1.45 -20.88
C VAL A 163 5.06 1.53 -21.60
N THR A 164 4.55 0.39 -22.07
CA THR A 164 3.25 0.28 -22.72
C THR A 164 2.19 -0.28 -21.76
N ALA A 165 0.92 -0.06 -22.07
CA ALA A 165 -0.20 -0.61 -21.32
C ALA A 165 -0.15 -2.15 -21.28
N GLU A 166 0.19 -2.78 -22.40
CA GLU A 166 0.29 -4.23 -22.52
C GLU A 166 1.34 -4.80 -21.58
N GLN A 167 2.47 -4.09 -21.36
CA GLN A 167 3.48 -4.51 -20.39
C GLN A 167 2.94 -4.50 -18.96
N LEU A 168 2.04 -3.58 -18.61
CA LEU A 168 1.38 -3.59 -17.30
C LEU A 168 0.29 -4.66 -17.19
N LEU A 169 -0.28 -5.10 -18.30
CA LEU A 169 -1.30 -6.15 -18.36
C LEU A 169 -0.72 -7.56 -18.41
N LEU A 170 0.60 -7.72 -18.53
CA LEU A 170 1.25 -9.03 -18.53
C LEU A 170 0.93 -9.79 -17.24
N THR A 171 0.46 -11.02 -17.42
CA THR A 171 0.15 -11.92 -16.31
C THR A 171 1.42 -12.59 -15.81
N ARG A 172 1.75 -12.40 -14.55
CA ARG A 172 2.89 -13.03 -13.88
C ARG A 172 2.48 -14.28 -13.11
N ARG A 173 1.21 -14.41 -12.79
CA ARG A 173 0.67 -15.48 -11.93
C ARG A 173 -0.60 -16.05 -12.54
N ASP A 174 -0.77 -17.36 -12.44
CA ASP A 174 -1.97 -18.02 -12.94
C ASP A 174 -3.26 -17.51 -12.26
N ALA A 175 -3.20 -17.19 -10.98
CA ALA A 175 -4.33 -16.62 -10.23
C ALA A 175 -4.79 -15.25 -10.74
N ASP A 176 -3.97 -14.55 -11.53
CA ASP A 176 -4.30 -13.23 -12.09
C ASP A 176 -4.75 -13.30 -13.56
N LYS A 177 -5.00 -14.52 -14.07
CA LYS A 177 -5.62 -14.73 -15.39
C LYS A 177 -7.12 -14.46 -15.28
N GLY A 178 -7.63 -13.63 -16.15
CA GLY A 178 -9.05 -13.26 -16.23
C GLY A 178 -9.24 -11.81 -16.64
N SER A 179 -10.48 -11.43 -16.87
CA SER A 179 -10.89 -10.10 -17.34
C SER A 179 -11.66 -9.31 -16.29
N ASP A 180 -11.95 -9.89 -15.14
CA ASP A 180 -12.56 -9.14 -14.05
C ASP A 180 -11.63 -8.06 -13.47
N LEU A 181 -12.24 -7.02 -12.92
CA LEU A 181 -11.53 -5.85 -12.42
C LEU A 181 -10.49 -6.19 -11.35
N TRP A 182 -10.78 -7.19 -10.49
CA TRP A 182 -9.84 -7.61 -9.45
C TRP A 182 -8.54 -8.19 -10.06
N ARG A 183 -8.65 -9.05 -11.06
CA ARG A 183 -7.48 -9.64 -11.75
C ARG A 183 -6.73 -8.62 -12.58
N VAL A 184 -7.45 -7.73 -13.26
CA VAL A 184 -6.84 -6.61 -14.02
C VAL A 184 -6.08 -5.68 -13.07
N PHE A 185 -6.68 -5.28 -11.96
CA PHE A 185 -6.04 -4.48 -10.93
C PHE A 185 -4.74 -5.12 -10.43
N ASN A 186 -4.76 -6.40 -10.08
CA ASN A 186 -3.59 -7.11 -9.57
C ASN A 186 -2.43 -7.16 -10.58
N ARG A 187 -2.72 -7.44 -11.87
CA ARG A 187 -1.69 -7.42 -12.93
C ARG A 187 -1.04 -6.06 -13.03
N VAL A 188 -1.85 -5.02 -13.14
CA VAL A 188 -1.35 -3.64 -13.27
C VAL A 188 -0.58 -3.22 -12.03
N GLN A 189 -1.09 -3.49 -10.84
CA GLN A 189 -0.42 -3.17 -9.57
C GLN A 189 0.94 -3.85 -9.45
N GLU A 190 1.01 -5.16 -9.72
CA GLU A 190 2.26 -5.90 -9.62
C GLU A 190 3.30 -5.38 -10.63
N ASN A 191 2.91 -5.22 -11.88
CA ASN A 191 3.79 -4.72 -12.93
C ASN A 191 4.22 -3.27 -12.66
N LEU A 192 3.30 -2.43 -12.20
CA LEU A 192 3.58 -1.04 -11.84
C LEU A 192 4.59 -0.93 -10.69
N THR A 193 4.46 -1.76 -9.65
CA THR A 193 5.28 -1.65 -8.44
C THR A 193 6.58 -2.44 -8.51
N GLN A 194 6.59 -3.63 -9.08
CA GLN A 194 7.77 -4.51 -9.18
C GLN A 194 8.66 -4.20 -10.37
N GLY A 195 8.11 -3.69 -11.48
CA GLY A 195 8.91 -3.49 -12.68
C GLY A 195 9.49 -4.80 -13.21
N GLY A 196 10.79 -4.84 -13.51
CA GLY A 196 11.47 -6.05 -13.99
C GLY A 196 11.34 -6.28 -15.48
N PHE A 197 10.96 -5.28 -16.25
CA PHE A 197 10.89 -5.28 -17.71
C PHE A 197 11.58 -4.04 -18.28
N SER A 198 11.89 -4.07 -19.57
CA SER A 198 12.53 -2.97 -20.27
C SER A 198 11.51 -1.92 -20.69
N GLY A 199 11.90 -0.67 -20.54
CA GLY A 199 11.17 0.49 -21.04
C GLY A 199 12.02 1.31 -22.02
N VAL A 200 11.39 2.26 -22.70
CA VAL A 200 12.06 3.17 -23.65
C VAL A 200 11.75 4.61 -23.24
N THR A 201 12.79 5.41 -23.08
CA THR A 201 12.63 6.86 -22.78
C THR A 201 12.20 7.63 -24.02
N SER A 202 11.72 8.86 -23.84
CA SER A 202 11.42 9.80 -24.94
C SER A 202 12.60 10.06 -25.88
N ASN A 203 13.83 9.81 -25.42
CA ASN A 203 15.07 9.93 -26.22
C ASN A 203 15.52 8.59 -26.81
N ASN A 204 14.63 7.61 -26.96
CA ASN A 204 14.89 6.27 -27.50
C ASN A 204 15.98 5.47 -26.75
N ARG A 205 16.20 5.75 -25.47
CA ARG A 205 17.14 4.97 -24.65
C ARG A 205 16.39 3.88 -23.90
N THR A 206 16.88 2.66 -24.02
CA THR A 206 16.36 1.53 -23.23
C THR A 206 16.77 1.69 -21.78
N LEU A 207 15.85 1.41 -20.86
CA LEU A 207 16.10 1.36 -19.43
C LEU A 207 15.38 0.16 -18.80
N ASN A 208 15.93 -0.35 -17.72
CA ASN A 208 15.27 -1.38 -16.93
C ASN A 208 14.38 -0.72 -15.87
N ILE A 209 13.10 -1.07 -15.85
CA ILE A 209 12.12 -0.58 -14.88
C ILE A 209 12.38 -1.29 -13.54
N LYS A 210 12.84 -0.52 -12.56
CA LYS A 210 13.20 -1.03 -11.23
C LYS A 210 11.98 -1.06 -10.31
N PRO A 211 11.97 -1.95 -9.30
CA PRO A 211 10.95 -1.96 -8.27
C PRO A 211 10.86 -0.62 -7.52
N VAL A 212 9.66 -0.28 -7.07
CA VAL A 212 9.43 0.86 -6.17
C VAL A 212 9.90 0.48 -4.77
N LYS A 213 11.04 1.03 -4.34
CA LYS A 213 11.63 0.72 -3.01
C LYS A 213 11.31 1.75 -1.94
N ASN A 214 10.79 2.91 -2.33
CA ASN A 214 10.45 3.97 -1.40
C ASN A 214 9.05 3.73 -0.84
N VAL A 215 8.96 3.41 0.45
CA VAL A 215 7.71 3.06 1.15
C VAL A 215 6.62 4.13 0.97
N LYS A 216 6.96 5.42 1.07
CA LYS A 216 5.98 6.50 0.89
C LYS A 216 5.44 6.53 -0.53
N ARG A 217 6.31 6.32 -1.52
CA ARG A 217 5.94 6.32 -2.92
C ARG A 217 5.11 5.09 -3.28
N ASP A 218 5.52 3.93 -2.79
CA ASP A 218 4.78 2.68 -2.95
C ASP A 218 3.37 2.80 -2.38
N PHE A 219 3.27 3.32 -1.18
CA PHE A 219 2.01 3.59 -0.52
C PHE A 219 1.12 4.54 -1.34
N LYS A 220 1.67 5.67 -1.82
CA LYS A 220 0.94 6.63 -2.64
C LYS A 220 0.40 5.97 -3.92
N PHE A 221 1.22 5.18 -4.60
CA PHE A 221 0.80 4.49 -5.82
C PHE A 221 -0.32 3.50 -5.59
N ASN A 222 -0.22 2.69 -4.53
CA ASN A 222 -1.26 1.72 -4.21
C ASN A 222 -2.59 2.42 -3.88
N SER A 223 -2.55 3.53 -3.15
CA SER A 223 -3.74 4.33 -2.84
C SER A 223 -4.39 4.89 -4.10
N GLU A 224 -3.62 5.60 -4.93
CA GLU A 224 -4.13 6.21 -6.17
C GLU A 224 -4.62 5.16 -7.17
N LEU A 225 -3.97 3.99 -7.22
CA LEU A 225 -4.38 2.89 -8.09
C LEU A 225 -5.69 2.24 -7.61
N PHE A 226 -5.88 2.10 -6.30
CA PHE A 226 -7.12 1.61 -5.72
C PHE A 226 -8.28 2.57 -6.01
N ASP A 227 -8.06 3.88 -5.82
CA ASP A 227 -9.06 4.90 -6.13
C ASP A 227 -9.44 4.87 -7.62
N LEU A 228 -8.45 4.71 -8.50
CA LEU A 228 -8.68 4.56 -9.94
C LEU A 228 -9.53 3.32 -10.23
N ALA A 229 -9.21 2.15 -9.67
CA ALA A 229 -9.97 0.92 -9.87
C ALA A 229 -11.41 1.05 -9.36
N SER A 230 -11.61 1.74 -8.23
CA SER A 230 -12.94 2.01 -7.69
C SER A 230 -13.83 2.80 -8.66
N THR A 231 -13.25 3.67 -9.51
CA THR A 231 -14.02 4.37 -10.54
C THR A 231 -14.51 3.45 -11.66
N TYR A 232 -13.74 2.40 -11.98
CA TYR A 232 -14.17 1.40 -12.96
C TYR A 232 -15.27 0.49 -12.40
N ALA A 233 -15.25 0.17 -11.11
CA ALA A 233 -16.28 -0.64 -10.47
C ALA A 233 -17.67 0.04 -10.46
N THR A 234 -17.73 1.37 -10.59
CA THR A 234 -18.98 2.15 -10.56
C THR A 234 -19.47 2.56 -11.96
N GLN A 235 -18.72 2.24 -13.01
CA GLN A 235 -19.17 2.50 -14.39
C GLN A 235 -20.15 1.40 -14.82
N GLU A 236 -21.28 1.80 -15.39
CA GLU A 236 -22.17 0.86 -16.09
C GLU A 236 -21.47 0.40 -17.37
N HIS A 237 -21.17 -0.89 -17.48
CA HIS A 237 -20.52 -1.53 -18.62
C HIS A 237 -21.53 -2.17 -19.57
#